data_6efb84b1fab6f6702af261b182ae0a61
#
_entry.id   6efb84b1fab6f6702af261b182ae0a61
#
_cell.length_a   1.000
_cell.length_b   1.000
_cell.length_c   1.000
_cell.angle_alpha   90.00
_cell.angle_beta   90.00
_cell.angle_gamma   90.00
#
_symmetry.space_group_name_H-M   'P 1'
#
loop_
_entity.id
_entity.type
_entity.pdbx_description
1 polymer ?
#
loop_
_entity_poly.entity_id
_entity_poly.type
_entity_poly.pdbx_seq_one_letter_code
_entity_poly.pdbx_strand_id
1 'polypeptide(L)'
;HPTNRRQRQMCIRDRAKSDSPYSQDLIDKMVLLIKEELHHFYQVLEIMDSRGIAYEPVQASRYAKGLLASMATHEPQTLIDKLIIGAYIEARSCERFAKLAPHMDEDIAKFYISLLRSEARHYQDYLSLAEEIAGEDISHRVAYFGQLEADLITSPDSDFKFHSGTPLKN
;
A
#
# COMPACT_ATOMS: atom_id res chain seq x y z
N HIS A 1 22.25 31.76 24.84
CA HIS A 1 21.66 30.93 25.94
C HIS A 1 21.14 29.61 25.38
N PRO A 2 21.73 28.45 25.78
CA PRO A 2 21.32 27.12 25.25
C PRO A 2 19.91 26.68 25.61
N THR A 3 19.33 27.23 26.69
CA THR A 3 17.97 26.91 27.17
C THR A 3 16.87 27.35 26.22
N ASN A 4 17.07 28.42 25.46
CA ASN A 4 16.03 28.98 24.60
C ASN A 4 15.81 28.17 23.29
N ARG A 5 16.82 27.43 22.84
CA ARG A 5 16.69 26.56 21.64
C ARG A 5 15.94 25.26 21.94
N ARG A 6 16.19 24.65 23.10
CA ARG A 6 15.46 23.42 23.53
C ARG A 6 13.99 23.70 23.85
N GLN A 7 13.71 24.84 24.50
CA GLN A 7 12.32 25.24 24.76
C GLN A 7 11.56 25.59 23.47
N ARG A 8 12.20 26.26 22.49
CA ARG A 8 11.58 26.54 21.19
C ARG A 8 11.35 25.27 20.39
N GLN A 9 12.28 24.32 20.40
CA GLN A 9 12.08 23.00 19.75
C GLN A 9 11.00 22.17 20.42
N MET A 10 10.88 22.20 21.75
CA MET A 10 9.78 21.55 22.49
C MET A 10 8.44 22.22 22.18
N CYS A 11 8.36 23.56 22.18
CA CYS A 11 7.12 24.28 21.85
C CYS A 11 6.69 24.09 20.38
N ILE A 12 7.63 23.98 19.43
CA ILE A 12 7.32 23.67 18.02
C ILE A 12 6.85 22.23 17.88
N ARG A 13 7.44 21.28 18.61
CA ARG A 13 7.05 19.88 18.65
C ARG A 13 5.65 19.69 19.31
N ASP A 14 5.37 20.41 20.38
CA ASP A 14 4.08 20.36 21.06
C ASP A 14 2.96 21.07 20.28
N ARG A 15 3.26 22.17 19.56
CA ARG A 15 2.30 22.78 18.64
C ARG A 15 2.03 21.91 17.41
N ALA A 16 3.07 21.30 16.83
CA ALA A 16 2.89 20.36 15.73
C ALA A 16 2.05 19.14 16.14
N LYS A 17 2.07 18.75 17.43
CA LYS A 17 1.20 17.68 17.95
C LYS A 17 -0.24 18.12 18.17
N SER A 18 -0.51 19.42 18.40
CA SER A 18 -1.87 19.91 18.68
C SER A 18 -2.68 20.32 17.46
N ASP A 19 -2.01 20.62 16.32
CA ASP A 19 -2.67 21.17 15.14
C ASP A 19 -2.62 20.25 13.89
N SER A 20 -1.88 19.13 13.95
CA SER A 20 -1.86 18.16 12.86
C SER A 20 -3.03 17.17 13.04
N PRO A 21 -3.87 16.96 12.02
CA PRO A 21 -4.89 15.93 12.06
C PRO A 21 -4.29 14.51 12.05
N TYR A 22 -2.96 14.40 11.95
CA TYR A 22 -2.25 13.13 11.87
C TYR A 22 -1.35 12.92 13.08
N SER A 23 -1.42 11.73 13.69
CA SER A 23 -0.53 11.35 14.78
C SER A 23 0.92 11.24 14.30
N GLN A 24 1.90 11.46 15.20
CA GLN A 24 3.31 11.26 14.87
C GLN A 24 3.57 9.80 14.51
N ASP A 25 2.85 8.85 15.13
CA ASP A 25 2.94 7.42 14.85
C ASP A 25 2.53 7.09 13.41
N LEU A 26 1.45 7.69 12.91
CA LEU A 26 1.05 7.58 11.50
C LEU A 26 2.17 8.05 10.57
N ILE A 27 2.74 9.23 10.85
CA ILE A 27 3.82 9.78 10.02
C ILE A 27 5.03 8.85 10.04
N ASP A 28 5.44 8.37 11.21
CA ASP A 28 6.62 7.51 11.36
C ASP A 28 6.43 6.15 10.65
N LYS A 29 5.26 5.54 10.77
CA LYS A 29 4.91 4.30 10.06
C LYS A 29 4.87 4.50 8.53
N MET A 30 4.24 5.59 8.06
CA MET A 30 4.21 5.90 6.63
C MET A 30 5.59 6.17 6.06
N VAL A 31 6.48 6.85 6.80
CA VAL A 31 7.88 7.08 6.37
C VAL A 31 8.65 5.77 6.26
N LEU A 32 8.44 4.82 7.20
CA LEU A 32 9.07 3.50 7.13
C LEU A 32 8.60 2.73 5.89
N LEU A 33 7.29 2.68 5.68
CA LEU A 33 6.68 2.03 4.53
C LEU A 33 7.21 2.60 3.21
N ILE A 34 7.23 3.93 3.03
CA ILE A 34 7.77 4.57 1.83
C ILE A 34 9.24 4.17 1.58
N LYS A 35 10.06 4.07 2.62
CA LYS A 35 11.47 3.64 2.47
C LYS A 35 11.58 2.18 2.00
N GLU A 36 10.73 1.31 2.52
CA GLU A 36 10.70 -0.09 2.12
C GLU A 36 10.21 -0.25 0.68
N GLU A 37 9.13 0.43 0.29
CA GLU A 37 8.64 0.44 -1.09
C GLU A 37 9.66 1.00 -2.07
N LEU A 38 10.38 2.06 -1.69
CA LEU A 38 11.46 2.59 -2.52
C LEU A 38 12.60 1.58 -2.68
N HIS A 39 12.93 0.81 -1.64
CA HIS A 39 13.91 -0.25 -1.71
C HIS A 39 13.45 -1.39 -2.65
N HIS A 40 12.20 -1.83 -2.54
CA HIS A 40 11.62 -2.83 -3.44
C HIS A 40 11.66 -2.35 -4.90
N PHE A 41 11.34 -1.08 -5.13
CA PHE A 41 11.40 -0.49 -6.46
C PHE A 41 12.83 -0.50 -7.05
N TYR A 42 13.85 -0.17 -6.25
CA TYR A 42 15.24 -0.28 -6.68
C TYR A 42 15.64 -1.72 -7.03
N GLN A 43 15.22 -2.70 -6.23
CA GLN A 43 15.47 -4.11 -6.55
C GLN A 43 14.83 -4.54 -7.88
N VAL A 44 13.62 -4.05 -8.18
CA VAL A 44 12.98 -4.28 -9.48
C VAL A 44 13.81 -3.68 -10.61
N LEU A 45 14.30 -2.44 -10.47
CA LEU A 45 15.15 -1.81 -11.49
C LEU A 45 16.46 -2.57 -11.71
N GLU A 46 17.10 -3.07 -10.65
CA GLU A 46 18.31 -3.89 -10.74
C GLU A 46 18.05 -5.21 -11.51
N ILE A 47 16.91 -5.87 -11.21
CA ILE A 47 16.49 -7.07 -11.93
C ILE A 47 16.24 -6.76 -13.41
N MET A 48 15.56 -5.68 -13.72
CA MET A 48 15.30 -5.26 -15.10
C MET A 48 16.61 -4.97 -15.85
N ASP A 49 17.52 -4.21 -15.25
CA ASP A 49 18.82 -3.87 -15.82
C ASP A 49 19.65 -5.13 -16.11
N SER A 50 19.73 -6.06 -15.15
CA SER A 50 20.44 -7.34 -15.31
C SER A 50 19.91 -8.21 -16.46
N ARG A 51 18.65 -7.99 -16.86
CA ARG A 51 17.96 -8.71 -17.94
C ARG A 51 17.88 -7.91 -19.23
N GLY A 52 18.43 -6.71 -19.28
CA GLY A 52 18.36 -5.83 -20.46
C GLY A 52 16.94 -5.35 -20.77
N ILE A 53 16.06 -5.27 -19.75
CA ILE A 53 14.68 -4.81 -19.88
C ILE A 53 14.63 -3.31 -19.60
N ALA A 54 14.22 -2.51 -20.59
CA ALA A 54 14.05 -1.07 -20.40
C ALA A 54 12.84 -0.77 -19.51
N TYR A 55 12.99 0.21 -18.60
CA TYR A 55 11.86 0.73 -17.84
C TYR A 55 11.01 1.64 -18.74
N GLU A 56 9.76 1.23 -18.95
CA GLU A 56 8.80 1.99 -19.75
C GLU A 56 7.59 2.42 -18.89
N PRO A 57 6.96 3.57 -19.18
CA PRO A 57 5.76 3.99 -18.47
C PRO A 57 4.63 2.97 -18.65
N VAL A 58 4.09 2.48 -17.54
CA VAL A 58 2.99 1.51 -17.54
C VAL A 58 1.70 2.23 -17.15
N GLN A 59 0.63 1.99 -17.92
CA GLN A 59 -0.70 2.48 -17.57
C GLN A 59 -1.21 1.79 -16.30
N ALA A 60 -1.85 2.59 -15.42
CA ALA A 60 -2.45 2.04 -14.21
C ALA A 60 -3.57 1.04 -14.54
N SER A 61 -3.63 -0.06 -13.78
CA SER A 61 -4.71 -1.03 -13.91
C SER A 61 -6.06 -0.46 -13.45
N ARG A 62 -7.15 -1.04 -13.94
CA ARG A 62 -8.49 -0.70 -13.44
C ARG A 62 -8.70 -1.03 -11.96
N TYR A 63 -7.91 -1.96 -11.41
CA TYR A 63 -8.00 -2.41 -10.03
C TYR A 63 -7.85 -1.26 -9.02
N ALA A 64 -6.71 -0.60 -9.00
CA ALA A 64 -6.48 0.53 -8.09
C ALA A 64 -7.46 1.69 -8.35
N LYS A 65 -7.73 2.00 -9.62
CA LYS A 65 -8.69 3.02 -10.00
C LYS A 65 -10.11 2.71 -9.51
N GLY A 66 -10.55 1.45 -9.61
CA GLY A 66 -11.85 0.99 -9.14
C GLY A 66 -12.00 1.11 -7.62
N LEU A 67 -10.98 0.72 -6.85
CA LEU A 67 -10.97 0.88 -5.39
C LEU A 67 -11.03 2.35 -5.00
N LEU A 68 -10.16 3.18 -5.57
CA LEU A 68 -10.08 4.61 -5.25
C LEU A 68 -11.34 5.39 -5.62
N ALA A 69 -12.07 4.99 -6.66
CA ALA A 69 -13.32 5.65 -7.07
C ALA A 69 -14.46 5.47 -6.05
N SER A 70 -14.32 4.53 -5.12
CA SER A 70 -15.33 4.20 -4.10
C SER A 70 -15.03 4.79 -2.72
N MET A 71 -13.97 5.61 -2.63
CA MET A 71 -13.63 6.30 -1.37
C MET A 71 -14.64 7.37 -1.02
N ALA A 72 -14.80 7.62 0.28
CA ALA A 72 -15.46 8.81 0.77
C ALA A 72 -14.71 10.08 0.34
N THR A 73 -15.43 11.20 0.29
CA THR A 73 -14.88 12.49 -0.17
C THR A 73 -14.70 13.50 0.96
N HIS A 74 -14.80 13.05 2.22
CA HIS A 74 -14.66 13.89 3.41
C HIS A 74 -13.71 13.24 4.43
N GLU A 75 -12.93 14.05 5.12
CA GLU A 75 -12.05 13.58 6.21
C GLU A 75 -12.86 13.39 7.53
N PRO A 76 -12.46 12.46 8.40
CA PRO A 76 -11.30 11.56 8.27
C PRO A 76 -11.56 10.31 7.40
N GLN A 77 -12.78 10.12 6.90
CA GLN A 77 -13.18 8.91 6.21
C GLN A 77 -12.38 8.66 4.92
N THR A 78 -11.97 9.71 4.22
CA THR A 78 -11.10 9.59 3.03
C THR A 78 -9.76 8.94 3.38
N LEU A 79 -9.14 9.34 4.49
CA LEU A 79 -7.88 8.76 4.94
C LEU A 79 -8.06 7.31 5.39
N ILE A 80 -9.12 7.02 6.17
CA ILE A 80 -9.46 5.66 6.60
C ILE A 80 -9.62 4.74 5.38
N ASP A 81 -10.37 5.18 4.38
CA ASP A 81 -10.60 4.43 3.15
C ASP A 81 -9.30 4.19 2.37
N LYS A 82 -8.41 5.18 2.28
CA LYS A 82 -7.09 5.02 1.65
C LYS A 82 -6.25 3.95 2.34
N LEU A 83 -6.26 3.92 3.67
CA LEU A 83 -5.52 2.93 4.44
C LEU A 83 -6.11 1.52 4.25
N ILE A 84 -7.44 1.38 4.25
CA ILE A 84 -8.10 0.09 3.97
C ILE A 84 -7.78 -0.39 2.55
N ILE A 85 -7.82 0.50 1.56
CA ILE A 85 -7.45 0.17 0.17
C ILE A 85 -5.97 -0.24 0.08
N GLY A 86 -5.08 0.48 0.76
CA GLY A 86 -3.67 0.10 0.88
C GLY A 86 -3.53 -1.33 1.42
N ALA A 87 -4.20 -1.65 2.52
CA ALA A 87 -4.20 -3.01 3.07
C ALA A 87 -4.65 -4.07 2.04
N TYR A 88 -5.70 -3.84 1.27
CA TYR A 88 -6.13 -4.78 0.23
C TYR A 88 -5.12 -4.93 -0.91
N ILE A 89 -4.44 -3.86 -1.30
CA ILE A 89 -3.36 -3.91 -2.31
C ILE A 89 -2.23 -4.80 -1.81
N GLU A 90 -1.78 -4.63 -0.56
CA GLU A 90 -0.72 -5.44 0.05
C GLU A 90 -1.13 -6.92 0.16
N ALA A 91 -2.35 -7.20 0.64
CA ALA A 91 -2.86 -8.57 0.72
C ALA A 91 -2.90 -9.24 -0.65
N ARG A 92 -3.32 -8.51 -1.69
CA ARG A 92 -3.35 -9.02 -3.07
C ARG A 92 -1.95 -9.22 -3.63
N SER A 93 -1.01 -8.33 -3.31
CA SER A 93 0.41 -8.49 -3.65
C SER A 93 0.98 -9.76 -3.03
N CYS A 94 0.75 -10.00 -1.74
CA CYS A 94 1.14 -11.25 -1.07
C CYS A 94 0.62 -12.49 -1.81
N GLU A 95 -0.68 -12.53 -2.12
CA GLU A 95 -1.26 -13.67 -2.82
C GLU A 95 -0.63 -13.88 -4.20
N ARG A 96 -0.43 -12.81 -4.97
CA ARG A 96 0.15 -12.87 -6.32
C ARG A 96 1.60 -13.33 -6.27
N PHE A 97 2.42 -12.77 -5.39
CA PHE A 97 3.81 -13.19 -5.22
C PHE A 97 3.90 -14.67 -4.82
N ALA A 98 3.10 -15.10 -3.82
CA ALA A 98 3.11 -16.49 -3.38
C ALA A 98 2.70 -17.47 -4.50
N LYS A 99 1.69 -17.11 -5.31
CA LYS A 99 1.20 -17.96 -6.39
C LYS A 99 2.12 -17.95 -7.61
N LEU A 100 2.77 -16.84 -7.91
CA LEU A 100 3.64 -16.72 -9.09
C LEU A 100 5.04 -17.26 -8.86
N ALA A 101 5.59 -17.13 -7.66
CA ALA A 101 6.97 -17.55 -7.35
C ALA A 101 7.30 -18.97 -7.83
N PRO A 102 6.46 -20.01 -7.64
CA PRO A 102 6.76 -21.36 -8.12
C PRO A 102 6.86 -21.51 -9.65
N HIS A 103 6.40 -20.52 -10.42
CA HIS A 103 6.36 -20.53 -11.87
C HIS A 103 7.41 -19.63 -12.52
N MET A 104 8.19 -18.92 -11.71
CA MET A 104 9.24 -18.00 -12.15
C MET A 104 10.60 -18.68 -12.14
N ASP A 105 11.57 -18.08 -12.83
CA ASP A 105 12.97 -18.46 -12.67
C ASP A 105 13.45 -18.20 -11.23
N GLU A 106 14.58 -18.80 -10.87
CA GLU A 106 15.06 -18.83 -9.49
C GLU A 106 15.23 -17.43 -8.86
N ASP A 107 15.73 -16.47 -9.63
CA ASP A 107 16.00 -15.11 -9.13
C ASP A 107 14.72 -14.35 -8.86
N ILE A 108 13.75 -14.40 -9.79
CA ILE A 108 12.43 -13.78 -9.61
C ILE A 108 11.67 -14.49 -8.48
N ALA A 109 11.74 -15.81 -8.41
CA ALA A 109 11.09 -16.57 -7.34
C ALA A 109 11.63 -16.16 -5.96
N LYS A 110 12.94 -16.05 -5.79
CA LYS A 110 13.57 -15.56 -4.55
C LYS A 110 13.15 -14.15 -4.21
N PHE A 111 13.12 -13.26 -5.21
CA PHE A 111 12.67 -11.89 -5.04
C PHE A 111 11.22 -11.84 -4.56
N TYR A 112 10.29 -12.53 -5.23
CA TYR A 112 8.88 -12.57 -4.83
C TYR A 112 8.69 -13.13 -3.41
N ILE A 113 9.41 -14.20 -3.06
CA ILE A 113 9.37 -14.76 -1.71
C ILE A 113 9.90 -13.77 -0.66
N SER A 114 10.94 -12.99 -0.98
CA SER A 114 11.50 -12.00 -0.06
C SER A 114 10.51 -10.88 0.28
N LEU A 115 9.61 -10.53 -0.65
CA LEU A 115 8.59 -9.51 -0.44
C LEU A 115 7.44 -9.94 0.49
N LEU A 116 7.13 -11.23 0.56
CA LEU A 116 5.94 -11.73 1.29
C LEU A 116 5.86 -11.25 2.73
N ARG A 117 7.01 -11.16 3.41
CA ARG A 117 7.04 -10.75 4.82
C ARG A 117 6.78 -9.26 5.01
N SER A 118 7.29 -8.41 4.12
CA SER A 118 7.04 -6.97 4.16
C SER A 118 5.60 -6.65 3.80
N GLU A 119 5.08 -7.20 2.71
CA GLU A 119 3.70 -7.00 2.27
C GLU A 119 2.68 -7.43 3.34
N ALA A 120 2.91 -8.59 4.01
CA ALA A 120 2.06 -9.04 5.10
C ALA A 120 2.09 -8.09 6.32
N ARG A 121 3.24 -7.46 6.60
CA ARG A 121 3.36 -6.46 7.65
C ARG A 121 2.67 -5.16 7.24
N HIS A 122 2.89 -4.68 6.01
CA HIS A 122 2.24 -3.48 5.48
C HIS A 122 0.71 -3.59 5.55
N TYR A 123 0.16 -4.75 5.20
CA TYR A 123 -1.28 -5.03 5.38
C TYR A 123 -1.76 -4.75 6.81
N GLN A 124 -1.04 -5.28 7.80
CA GLN A 124 -1.40 -5.10 9.22
C GLN A 124 -1.22 -3.65 9.68
N ASP A 125 -0.14 -3.00 9.26
CA ASP A 125 0.14 -1.60 9.60
C ASP A 125 -0.95 -0.68 9.04
N TYR A 126 -1.36 -0.86 7.79
CA TYR A 126 -2.44 -0.09 7.18
C TYR A 126 -3.77 -0.25 7.92
N LEU A 127 -4.18 -1.48 8.27
CA LEU A 127 -5.43 -1.70 9.00
C LEU A 127 -5.37 -1.12 10.41
N SER A 128 -4.26 -1.33 11.13
CA SER A 128 -4.08 -0.78 12.49
C SER A 128 -4.15 0.74 12.50
N LEU A 129 -3.54 1.39 11.49
CA LEU A 129 -3.63 2.85 11.34
C LEU A 129 -5.05 3.31 11.01
N ALA A 130 -5.79 2.58 10.16
CA ALA A 130 -7.17 2.90 9.85
C ALA A 130 -8.08 2.82 11.10
N GLU A 131 -7.90 1.78 11.92
CA GLU A 131 -8.61 1.61 13.20
C GLU A 131 -8.27 2.73 14.21
N GLU A 132 -6.98 3.07 14.34
CA GLU A 132 -6.53 4.14 15.22
C GLU A 132 -7.14 5.50 14.84
N ILE A 133 -7.17 5.83 13.54
CA ILE A 133 -7.73 7.10 13.05
C ILE A 133 -9.25 7.13 13.20
N ALA A 134 -9.93 6.00 12.95
CA ALA A 134 -11.37 5.91 13.08
C ALA A 134 -11.83 6.04 14.53
N GLY A 135 -11.06 5.50 15.49
CA GLY A 135 -11.45 5.44 16.92
C GLY A 135 -12.69 4.60 17.18
N GLU A 136 -13.15 3.83 16.20
CA GLU A 136 -14.34 2.98 16.24
C GLU A 136 -14.16 1.76 15.35
N ASP A 137 -15.12 0.81 15.38
CA ASP A 137 -15.10 -0.37 14.52
C ASP A 137 -15.26 -0.01 13.03
N ILE A 138 -14.28 -0.39 12.22
CA ILE A 138 -14.25 -0.20 10.77
C ILE A 138 -14.60 -1.46 9.98
N SER A 139 -14.99 -2.55 10.64
CA SER A 139 -15.23 -3.86 10.01
C SER A 139 -16.20 -3.79 8.83
N HIS A 140 -17.25 -2.97 8.94
CA HIS A 140 -18.22 -2.73 7.87
C HIS A 140 -17.56 -2.10 6.64
N ARG A 141 -16.60 -1.19 6.83
CA ARG A 141 -15.90 -0.50 5.74
C ARG A 141 -14.85 -1.40 5.11
N VAL A 142 -14.17 -2.20 5.93
CA VAL A 142 -13.26 -3.27 5.47
C VAL A 142 -14.02 -4.27 4.62
N ALA A 143 -15.18 -4.76 5.07
CA ALA A 143 -16.03 -5.67 4.31
C ALA A 143 -16.51 -5.08 2.98
N TYR A 144 -16.88 -3.80 2.95
CA TYR A 144 -17.28 -3.09 1.73
C TYR A 144 -16.17 -3.10 0.67
N PHE A 145 -14.94 -2.71 1.05
CA PHE A 145 -13.81 -2.73 0.13
C PHE A 145 -13.39 -4.15 -0.23
N GLY A 146 -13.56 -5.12 0.67
CA GLY A 146 -13.30 -6.52 0.38
C GLY A 146 -14.20 -7.08 -0.72
N GLN A 147 -15.50 -6.75 -0.70
CA GLN A 147 -16.41 -7.15 -1.76
C GLN A 147 -16.05 -6.48 -3.09
N LEU A 148 -15.77 -5.18 -3.08
CA LEU A 148 -15.36 -4.44 -4.27
C LEU A 148 -14.05 -4.99 -4.87
N GLU A 149 -13.09 -5.31 -4.02
CA GLU A 149 -11.83 -5.93 -4.41
C GLU A 149 -12.05 -7.29 -5.07
N ALA A 150 -12.87 -8.14 -4.45
CA ALA A 150 -13.22 -9.44 -4.99
C ALA A 150 -13.89 -9.34 -6.37
N ASP A 151 -14.79 -8.38 -6.56
CA ASP A 151 -15.44 -8.12 -7.85
C ASP A 151 -14.44 -7.68 -8.92
N LEU A 152 -13.48 -6.82 -8.56
CA LEU A 152 -12.45 -6.34 -9.47
C LEU A 152 -11.51 -7.44 -9.96
N ILE A 153 -11.08 -8.35 -9.08
CA ILE A 153 -10.12 -9.40 -9.43
C ILE A 153 -10.74 -10.63 -10.07
N THR A 154 -12.04 -10.83 -9.90
CA THR A 154 -12.77 -11.99 -10.49
C THR A 154 -13.46 -11.64 -11.81
N SER A 155 -13.79 -10.36 -12.02
CA SER A 155 -14.42 -9.92 -13.27
C SER A 155 -13.45 -9.94 -14.45
N PRO A 156 -13.97 -10.19 -15.68
CA PRO A 156 -13.14 -10.23 -16.88
C PRO A 156 -12.37 -8.91 -17.10
N ASP A 157 -11.12 -9.05 -17.54
CA ASP A 157 -10.24 -7.91 -17.82
C ASP A 157 -9.61 -8.06 -19.21
N SER A 158 -9.69 -6.99 -20.00
CA SER A 158 -9.07 -6.93 -21.33
C SER A 158 -7.58 -6.58 -21.27
N ASP A 159 -7.10 -6.07 -20.14
CA ASP A 159 -5.74 -5.60 -19.96
C ASP A 159 -5.05 -6.44 -18.87
N PHE A 160 -4.05 -7.23 -19.28
CA PHE A 160 -3.30 -8.08 -18.35
C PHE A 160 -2.28 -7.25 -17.58
N LYS A 161 -2.52 -7.12 -16.28
CA LYS A 161 -1.65 -6.43 -15.31
C LYS A 161 -1.47 -7.32 -14.08
N PHE A 162 -0.53 -6.96 -13.22
CA PHE A 162 -0.26 -7.71 -11.99
C PHE A 162 -1.52 -7.90 -11.10
N HIS A 163 -2.38 -6.87 -11.00
CA HIS A 163 -3.65 -6.92 -10.28
C HIS A 163 -4.88 -6.96 -11.22
N SER A 164 -4.74 -7.42 -12.44
CA SER A 164 -5.90 -7.55 -13.33
C SER A 164 -6.84 -8.67 -12.87
N GLY A 165 -8.09 -8.57 -13.28
CA GLY A 165 -9.07 -9.64 -13.17
C GLY A 165 -8.78 -10.82 -14.10
N THR A 166 -9.77 -11.67 -14.29
CA THR A 166 -9.65 -12.85 -15.17
C THR A 166 -9.44 -12.39 -16.62
N PRO A 167 -8.37 -12.83 -17.31
CA PRO A 167 -8.14 -12.48 -18.70
C PRO A 167 -9.32 -12.90 -19.59
N LEU A 168 -9.71 -12.02 -20.52
CA LEU A 168 -10.66 -12.40 -21.55
C LEU A 168 -10.05 -13.52 -22.42
N LYS A 169 -10.82 -14.58 -22.62
CA LYS A 169 -10.43 -15.61 -23.62
C LYS A 169 -10.62 -14.98 -25.00
N ASN A 170 -9.55 -14.91 -25.76
CA ASN A 170 -9.59 -14.61 -27.19
C ASN A 170 -10.25 -15.75 -27.97
#